data_eb4e25f7fec14d1d0ad2580b6a46395d
#
_entry.id   eb4e25f7fec14d1d0ad2580b6a46395d
#
_cell.length_a   1.000
_cell.length_b   1.000
_cell.length_c   1.000
_cell.angle_alpha   90.00
_cell.angle_beta   90.00
_cell.angle_gamma   90.00
#
_symmetry.space_group_name_H-M   'P 1'
#
loop_
_entity.id
_entity.type
_entity.pdbx_description
1 polymer ?
#
loop_
_entity_poly.entity_id
_entity_poly.type
_entity_poly.pdbx_seq_one_letter_code
_entity_poly.pdbx_strand_id
1 'polypeptide(L)'
;NFSANVDGIGISLNGQLRIEDGKNIWITLNKLVEIARLKLTSDSIHVIIKMQNKYYQGSYADFAKSIGININYECIQSLLLGNDIASYPFKDVQHRVAEDIAQYTFDARTAPNLPTIQQTMYVDMVTNKIIENNINTPQGELLQIKYSQFKDIEHQKLPTQIKISFKDKANKINASITFGKTTVNQ
;
A
#
# COMPACT_ATOMS: atom_id res chain seq x y z
N ASN A 1 4.73 0.79 14.04
CA ASN A 1 4.77 -0.66 14.15
C ASN A 1 4.32 -1.28 12.82
N PHE A 2 5.01 -2.31 12.40
CA PHE A 2 4.68 -3.13 11.24
C PHE A 2 4.46 -4.56 11.71
N SER A 3 3.35 -5.18 11.34
CA SER A 3 3.13 -6.61 11.55
C SER A 3 2.68 -7.28 10.26
N ALA A 4 3.11 -8.52 10.07
CA ALA A 4 2.67 -9.35 8.95
C ALA A 4 2.43 -10.78 9.45
N ASN A 5 1.48 -11.45 8.82
CA ASN A 5 1.24 -12.87 8.97
C ASN A 5 1.21 -13.48 7.56
N VAL A 6 2.07 -14.44 7.33
CA VAL A 6 2.16 -15.20 6.09
C VAL A 6 1.96 -16.66 6.46
N ASP A 7 0.86 -17.24 6.00
CA ASP A 7 0.50 -18.67 6.23
C ASP A 7 0.60 -19.10 7.71
N GLY A 8 0.16 -18.23 8.61
CA GLY A 8 0.16 -18.51 10.06
C GLY A 8 1.44 -18.08 10.81
N ILE A 9 2.49 -17.71 10.11
CA ILE A 9 3.74 -17.24 10.73
C ILE A 9 3.67 -15.72 10.91
N GLY A 10 3.59 -15.29 12.17
CA GLY A 10 3.51 -13.89 12.54
C GLY A 10 4.88 -13.22 12.74
N ILE A 11 5.06 -12.03 12.18
CA ILE A 11 6.22 -11.16 12.40
C ILE A 11 5.71 -9.81 12.88
N SER A 12 6.32 -9.24 13.92
CA SER A 12 6.06 -7.88 14.35
C SER A 12 7.38 -7.14 14.54
N LEU A 13 7.48 -5.95 13.93
CA LEU A 13 8.68 -5.11 13.90
C LEU A 13 8.29 -3.67 14.21
N ASN A 14 9.18 -2.96 14.87
CA ASN A 14 9.13 -1.51 14.95
C ASN A 14 9.92 -0.90 13.80
N GLY A 15 9.70 0.36 13.50
CA GLY A 15 10.47 1.01 12.44
C GLY A 15 10.20 2.49 12.31
N GLN A 16 10.89 3.08 11.36
CA GLN A 16 10.69 4.46 10.92
C GLN A 16 10.35 4.45 9.45
N LEU A 17 9.38 5.27 9.08
CA LEU A 17 9.02 5.58 7.70
C LEU A 17 9.27 7.06 7.47
N ARG A 18 9.93 7.38 6.37
CA ARG A 18 10.11 8.75 5.87
C ARG A 18 9.73 8.78 4.41
N ILE A 19 8.90 9.73 4.03
CA ILE A 19 8.46 9.94 2.64
C ILE A 19 8.90 11.36 2.24
N GLU A 20 9.65 11.44 1.16
CA GLU A 20 9.88 12.66 0.40
C GLU A 20 9.03 12.56 -0.86
N ASP A 21 8.01 13.40 -0.93
CA ASP A 21 6.97 13.33 -1.95
C ASP A 21 7.54 13.29 -3.38
N GLY A 22 7.11 12.29 -4.14
CA GLY A 22 7.56 12.06 -5.51
C GLY A 22 9.03 11.65 -5.69
N LYS A 23 9.81 11.47 -4.61
CA LYS A 23 11.26 11.21 -4.72
C LYS A 23 11.70 9.94 -4.03
N ASN A 24 11.51 9.86 -2.69
CA ASN A 24 12.07 8.78 -1.90
C ASN A 24 11.14 8.32 -0.79
N ILE A 25 11.10 7.00 -0.57
CA ILE A 25 10.53 6.40 0.64
C ILE A 25 11.64 5.63 1.34
N TRP A 26 11.88 5.93 2.61
CA TRP A 26 12.81 5.21 3.47
C TRP A 26 12.07 4.48 4.55
N ILE A 27 12.35 3.19 4.70
CA ILE A 27 11.80 2.34 5.75
C ILE A 27 12.96 1.68 6.47
N THR A 28 13.01 1.83 7.78
CA THR A 28 13.93 1.09 8.65
C THR A 28 13.12 0.19 9.55
N LEU A 29 13.43 -1.10 9.59
CA LEU A 29 12.75 -2.11 10.40
C LEU A 29 13.67 -2.63 11.51
N ASN A 30 13.16 -2.61 12.73
CA ASN A 30 13.91 -2.95 13.93
C ASN A 30 13.13 -3.97 14.79
N LYS A 31 13.84 -4.84 15.50
CA LYS A 31 13.31 -5.59 16.62
C LYS A 31 14.05 -5.16 17.90
N LEU A 32 15.17 -5.75 18.23
CA LEU A 32 16.13 -5.22 19.23
C LEU A 32 17.24 -4.43 18.55
N VAL A 33 17.58 -4.82 17.34
CA VAL A 33 18.54 -4.15 16.45
C VAL A 33 17.90 -3.92 15.08
N GLU A 34 18.55 -3.14 14.24
CA GLU A 34 18.10 -2.93 12.86
C GLU A 34 18.20 -4.25 12.07
N ILE A 35 17.06 -4.73 11.58
CA ILE A 35 16.93 -5.97 10.80
C ILE A 35 17.05 -5.68 9.30
N ALA A 36 16.35 -4.66 8.84
CA ALA A 36 16.30 -4.34 7.43
C ALA A 36 16.14 -2.83 7.20
N ARG A 37 16.59 -2.39 6.05
CA ARG A 37 16.41 -1.04 5.52
C ARG A 37 15.97 -1.13 4.08
N LEU A 38 14.94 -0.36 3.74
CA LEU A 38 14.44 -0.21 2.38
C LEU A 38 14.58 1.25 1.96
N LYS A 39 15.00 1.46 0.71
CA LYS A 39 14.91 2.74 0.02
C LYS A 39 14.19 2.50 -1.29
N LEU A 40 13.10 3.21 -1.50
CA LEU A 40 12.35 3.23 -2.73
C LEU A 40 12.57 4.58 -3.40
N THR A 41 12.89 4.58 -4.67
CA THR A 41 12.98 5.77 -5.51
C THR A 41 11.92 5.68 -6.61
N SER A 42 11.81 6.67 -7.47
CA SER A 42 10.86 6.63 -8.60
C SER A 42 11.06 5.43 -9.54
N ASP A 43 12.25 4.88 -9.62
CA ASP A 43 12.66 3.86 -10.60
C ASP A 43 13.22 2.57 -10.00
N SER A 44 13.57 2.56 -8.72
CA SER A 44 14.30 1.44 -8.12
C SER A 44 13.92 1.14 -6.68
N ILE A 45 14.11 -0.13 -6.31
CA ILE A 45 13.94 -0.67 -4.97
C ILE A 45 15.29 -1.15 -4.47
N HIS A 46 15.71 -0.66 -3.32
CA HIS A 46 16.91 -1.09 -2.62
C HIS A 46 16.54 -1.68 -1.26
N VAL A 47 17.01 -2.87 -0.97
CA VAL A 47 16.75 -3.57 0.30
C VAL A 47 18.07 -4.08 0.88
N ILE A 48 18.32 -3.76 2.13
CA ILE A 48 19.42 -4.31 2.93
C ILE A 48 18.81 -5.16 4.03
N ILE A 49 19.13 -6.45 4.09
CA ILE A 49 18.75 -7.36 5.16
C ILE A 49 19.98 -7.62 6.01
N LYS A 50 20.13 -6.88 7.10
CA LYS A 50 21.35 -6.90 7.92
C LYS A 50 21.61 -8.25 8.58
N MET A 51 20.56 -8.92 9.06
CA MET A 51 20.71 -10.24 9.70
C MET A 51 21.26 -11.33 8.77
N GLN A 52 21.05 -11.19 7.46
CA GLN A 52 21.48 -12.15 6.46
C GLN A 52 22.68 -11.64 5.65
N ASN A 53 23.15 -10.40 5.92
CA ASN A 53 24.16 -9.70 5.13
C ASN A 53 23.82 -9.70 3.62
N LYS A 54 22.53 -9.53 3.29
CA LYS A 54 22.04 -9.53 1.91
C LYS A 54 21.66 -8.12 1.48
N TYR A 55 21.99 -7.83 0.24
CA TYR A 55 21.58 -6.62 -0.46
C TYR A 55 20.83 -7.01 -1.72
N TYR A 56 19.72 -6.33 -1.96
CA TYR A 56 18.95 -6.41 -3.18
C TYR A 56 18.81 -5.01 -3.78
N GLN A 57 18.99 -4.94 -5.10
CA GLN A 57 18.65 -3.74 -5.89
C GLN A 57 17.98 -4.21 -7.16
N GLY A 58 16.83 -3.62 -7.49
CA GLY A 58 16.07 -4.00 -8.67
C GLY A 58 15.08 -2.93 -9.08
N SER A 59 14.45 -3.16 -10.22
CA SER A 59 13.35 -2.34 -10.71
C SER A 59 12.01 -2.76 -10.08
N TYR A 60 11.00 -1.89 -10.17
CA TYR A 60 9.62 -2.26 -9.81
C TYR A 60 9.09 -3.39 -10.68
N ALA A 61 9.50 -3.48 -11.95
CA ALA A 61 9.12 -4.55 -12.86
C ALA A 61 9.63 -5.92 -12.39
N ASP A 62 10.85 -6.00 -11.86
CA ASP A 62 11.39 -7.25 -11.33
C ASP A 62 10.69 -7.65 -10.03
N PHE A 63 10.39 -6.68 -9.17
CA PHE A 63 9.63 -6.91 -7.96
C PHE A 63 8.20 -7.35 -8.28
N ALA A 64 7.53 -6.71 -9.23
CA ALA A 64 6.19 -7.07 -9.69
C ALA A 64 6.11 -8.51 -10.20
N LYS A 65 7.11 -8.99 -10.93
CA LYS A 65 7.18 -10.40 -11.38
C LYS A 65 7.21 -11.38 -10.20
N SER A 66 7.87 -11.01 -9.10
CA SER A 66 8.00 -11.90 -7.95
C SER A 66 6.74 -12.00 -7.09
N ILE A 67 5.91 -10.94 -7.09
CA ILE A 67 4.68 -10.88 -6.27
C ILE A 67 3.40 -10.98 -7.09
N GLY A 68 3.48 -11.01 -8.42
CA GLY A 68 2.32 -11.09 -9.32
C GLY A 68 1.48 -9.82 -9.43
N ILE A 69 1.87 -8.74 -8.75
CA ILE A 69 1.14 -7.46 -8.73
C ILE A 69 2.02 -6.37 -9.30
N ASN A 70 1.51 -5.64 -10.27
CA ASN A 70 2.23 -4.53 -10.86
C ASN A 70 2.11 -3.29 -9.96
N ILE A 71 3.20 -2.92 -9.33
CA ILE A 71 3.32 -1.76 -8.46
C ILE A 71 4.48 -0.88 -8.91
N ASN A 72 4.34 0.41 -8.68
CA ASN A 72 5.38 1.41 -8.88
C ASN A 72 5.55 2.26 -7.61
N TYR A 73 6.43 3.24 -7.67
CA TYR A 73 6.67 4.16 -6.56
C TYR A 73 5.38 4.88 -6.13
N GLU A 74 4.63 5.42 -7.09
CA GLU A 74 3.41 6.19 -6.86
C GLU A 74 2.34 5.35 -6.18
N CYS A 75 2.17 4.09 -6.60
CA CYS A 75 1.25 3.15 -5.94
C CYS A 75 1.61 2.93 -4.47
N ILE A 76 2.90 2.74 -4.15
CA ILE A 76 3.35 2.52 -2.78
C ILE A 76 3.18 3.79 -1.95
N GLN A 77 3.56 4.96 -2.49
CA GLN A 77 3.38 6.23 -1.81
C GLN A 77 1.89 6.51 -1.53
N SER A 78 1.04 6.35 -2.52
CA SER A 78 -0.41 6.51 -2.40
C SER A 78 -1.00 5.58 -1.34
N LEU A 79 -0.60 4.30 -1.34
CA LEU A 79 -1.01 3.33 -0.33
C LEU A 79 -0.63 3.78 1.08
N LEU A 80 0.59 4.26 1.28
CA LEU A 80 1.08 4.68 2.59
C LEU A 80 0.42 5.97 3.10
N LEU A 81 -0.05 6.82 2.20
CA LEU A 81 -0.72 8.09 2.52
C LEU A 81 -2.26 7.97 2.55
N GLY A 82 -2.82 6.82 2.17
CA GLY A 82 -4.27 6.62 2.10
C GLY A 82 -4.93 7.29 0.90
N ASN A 83 -4.18 7.45 -0.20
CA ASN A 83 -4.66 7.97 -1.46
C ASN A 83 -5.05 6.85 -2.43
N ASP A 84 -5.64 7.21 -3.56
CA ASP A 84 -5.94 6.26 -4.62
C ASP A 84 -4.64 5.73 -5.25
N ILE A 85 -4.61 4.41 -5.47
CA ILE A 85 -3.42 3.68 -5.92
C ILE A 85 -3.43 3.35 -7.41
N ALA A 86 -4.51 3.65 -8.12
CA ALA A 86 -4.64 3.32 -9.53
C ALA A 86 -4.92 4.56 -10.38
N SER A 87 -4.48 4.50 -11.62
CA SER A 87 -4.84 5.44 -12.66
C SER A 87 -5.92 4.81 -13.54
N TYR A 88 -7.06 5.48 -13.72
CA TYR A 88 -8.20 4.98 -14.50
C TYR A 88 -8.88 6.10 -15.29
N PRO A 89 -9.50 5.77 -16.44
CA PRO A 89 -10.32 6.73 -17.15
C PRO A 89 -11.64 6.94 -16.40
N PHE A 90 -11.94 8.16 -16.00
CA PHE A 90 -13.17 8.53 -15.28
C PHE A 90 -14.49 8.21 -16.01
N LYS A 91 -14.44 7.82 -17.28
CA LYS A 91 -15.62 7.62 -18.12
C LYS A 91 -16.53 6.46 -17.67
N ASP A 92 -15.95 5.42 -17.08
CA ASP A 92 -16.62 4.15 -16.83
C ASP A 92 -16.73 3.84 -15.34
N VAL A 93 -16.64 4.87 -14.49
CA VAL A 93 -16.76 4.72 -13.04
C VAL A 93 -18.22 4.55 -12.66
N GLN A 94 -18.57 3.38 -12.14
CA GLN A 94 -19.85 3.15 -11.50
C GLN A 94 -19.79 3.65 -10.06
N HIS A 95 -20.81 4.36 -9.60
CA HIS A 95 -20.85 4.81 -8.22
C HIS A 95 -22.18 4.46 -7.55
N ARG A 96 -22.11 4.20 -6.27
CA ARG A 96 -23.25 3.96 -5.40
C ARG A 96 -23.00 4.65 -4.07
N VAL A 97 -24.03 5.25 -3.51
CA VAL A 97 -23.98 5.87 -2.18
C VAL A 97 -24.91 5.12 -1.26
N ALA A 98 -24.45 4.77 -0.07
CA ALA A 98 -25.24 4.20 1.01
C ALA A 98 -24.81 4.85 2.33
N GLU A 99 -25.75 5.53 2.99
CA GLU A 99 -25.44 6.35 4.16
C GLU A 99 -24.35 7.38 3.86
N ASP A 100 -23.29 7.41 4.65
CA ASP A 100 -22.15 8.33 4.49
C ASP A 100 -20.98 7.71 3.71
N ILE A 101 -21.21 6.59 2.99
CA ILE A 101 -20.16 5.90 2.22
C ILE A 101 -20.50 5.92 0.73
N ALA A 102 -19.59 6.46 -0.05
CA ALA A 102 -19.60 6.36 -1.50
C ALA A 102 -18.72 5.17 -1.94
N GLN A 103 -19.29 4.28 -2.72
CA GLN A 103 -18.60 3.17 -3.37
C GLN A 103 -18.37 3.54 -4.84
N TYR A 104 -17.14 3.42 -5.30
CA TYR A 104 -16.74 3.58 -6.70
C TYR A 104 -16.19 2.27 -7.21
N THR A 105 -16.73 1.77 -8.32
CA THR A 105 -16.23 0.55 -8.98
C THR A 105 -15.85 0.87 -10.41
N PHE A 106 -14.66 0.48 -10.80
CA PHE A 106 -14.14 0.75 -12.14
C PHE A 106 -13.12 -0.31 -12.55
N ASP A 107 -13.00 -0.47 -13.86
CA ASP A 107 -11.95 -1.27 -14.47
C ASP A 107 -10.72 -0.39 -14.70
N ALA A 108 -9.59 -0.80 -14.14
CA ALA A 108 -8.34 -0.08 -14.23
C ALA A 108 -7.28 -0.90 -14.99
N ARG A 109 -6.38 -0.20 -15.64
CA ARG A 109 -5.16 -0.79 -16.20
C ARG A 109 -3.96 -0.06 -15.63
N THR A 110 -3.06 -0.81 -15.04
CA THR A 110 -1.81 -0.25 -14.49
C THR A 110 -0.76 0.01 -15.57
N ALA A 111 -0.92 -0.61 -16.75
CA ALA A 111 -0.18 -0.29 -17.99
C ALA A 111 -0.94 -0.80 -19.22
N PRO A 112 -0.68 -0.26 -20.44
CA PRO A 112 -1.41 -0.59 -21.67
C PRO A 112 -1.44 -2.09 -22.03
N ASN A 113 -0.40 -2.82 -21.68
CA ASN A 113 -0.23 -4.23 -22.02
C ASN A 113 -0.55 -5.18 -20.86
N LEU A 114 -1.07 -4.68 -19.74
CA LEU A 114 -1.40 -5.49 -18.58
C LEU A 114 -2.88 -5.84 -18.53
N PRO A 115 -3.23 -6.94 -17.87
CA PRO A 115 -4.62 -7.33 -17.66
C PRO A 115 -5.40 -6.21 -16.98
N THR A 116 -6.66 -6.07 -17.35
CA THR A 116 -7.59 -5.18 -16.64
C THR A 116 -7.82 -5.75 -15.25
N ILE A 117 -7.70 -4.88 -14.24
CA ILE A 117 -8.07 -5.17 -12.86
C ILE A 117 -9.39 -4.47 -12.54
N GLN A 118 -10.19 -5.05 -11.69
CA GLN A 118 -11.37 -4.37 -11.15
C GLN A 118 -11.01 -3.79 -9.79
N GLN A 119 -11.20 -2.48 -9.64
CA GLN A 119 -11.01 -1.79 -8.38
C GLN A 119 -12.36 -1.34 -7.81
N THR A 120 -12.56 -1.57 -6.52
CA THR A 120 -13.69 -1.02 -5.76
C THR A 120 -13.13 -0.21 -4.60
N MET A 121 -13.43 1.09 -4.60
CA MET A 121 -12.98 2.05 -3.60
C MET A 121 -14.16 2.53 -2.77
N TYR A 122 -14.01 2.56 -1.45
CA TYR A 122 -14.99 3.08 -0.51
C TYR A 122 -14.46 4.37 0.11
N VAL A 123 -15.25 5.42 0.02
CA VAL A 123 -14.92 6.77 0.50
C VAL A 123 -15.93 7.17 1.56
N ASP A 124 -15.44 7.56 2.71
CA ASP A 124 -16.24 8.23 3.74
C ASP A 124 -16.52 9.67 3.29
N MET A 125 -17.78 9.99 3.05
CA MET A 125 -18.23 11.27 2.50
C MET A 125 -18.12 12.42 3.49
N VAL A 126 -18.10 12.14 4.79
CA VAL A 126 -17.94 13.15 5.84
C VAL A 126 -16.50 13.65 5.89
N THR A 127 -15.55 12.73 5.80
CA THR A 127 -14.13 13.05 5.88
C THR A 127 -13.45 13.20 4.51
N ASN A 128 -14.13 12.80 3.43
CA ASN A 128 -13.58 12.68 2.08
C ASN A 128 -12.30 11.83 2.03
N LYS A 129 -12.27 10.73 2.81
CA LYS A 129 -11.12 9.82 2.86
C LYS A 129 -11.49 8.43 2.38
N ILE A 130 -10.57 7.83 1.65
CA ILE A 130 -10.65 6.42 1.29
C ILE A 130 -10.52 5.60 2.58
N ILE A 131 -11.51 4.75 2.85
CA ILE A 131 -11.52 3.85 4.01
C ILE A 131 -11.21 2.41 3.63
N GLU A 132 -11.48 2.04 2.37
CA GLU A 132 -11.18 0.72 1.85
C GLU A 132 -10.94 0.76 0.35
N ASN A 133 -10.00 -0.07 -0.10
CA ASN A 133 -9.67 -0.25 -1.51
C ASN A 133 -9.53 -1.75 -1.79
N ASN A 134 -10.31 -2.28 -2.72
CA ASN A 134 -10.31 -3.68 -3.12
C ASN A 134 -9.91 -3.79 -4.58
N ILE A 135 -8.91 -4.59 -4.88
CA ILE A 135 -8.41 -4.85 -6.22
C ILE A 135 -8.56 -6.34 -6.51
N ASN A 136 -9.35 -6.65 -7.54
CA ASN A 136 -9.51 -8.00 -8.05
C ASN A 136 -8.78 -8.13 -9.37
N THR A 137 -7.94 -9.16 -9.48
CA THR A 137 -7.29 -9.51 -10.75
C THR A 137 -8.12 -10.52 -11.52
N PRO A 138 -7.96 -10.62 -12.84
CA PRO A 138 -8.64 -11.64 -13.66
C PRO A 138 -8.32 -13.08 -13.23
N GLN A 139 -7.20 -13.30 -12.54
CA GLN A 139 -6.77 -14.59 -12.01
C GLN A 139 -7.48 -14.96 -10.70
N GLY A 140 -8.28 -14.04 -10.15
CA GLY A 140 -9.04 -14.24 -8.92
C GLY A 140 -8.25 -13.91 -7.65
N GLU A 141 -7.15 -13.18 -7.78
CA GLU A 141 -6.42 -12.62 -6.64
C GLU A 141 -7.15 -11.40 -6.12
N LEU A 142 -7.17 -11.26 -4.81
CA LEU A 142 -7.76 -10.12 -4.11
C LEU A 142 -6.71 -9.43 -3.23
N LEU A 143 -6.48 -8.15 -3.52
CA LEU A 143 -5.77 -7.24 -2.62
C LEU A 143 -6.79 -6.30 -1.98
N GLN A 144 -6.93 -6.37 -0.67
CA GLN A 144 -7.77 -5.47 0.12
C GLN A 144 -6.90 -4.60 1.01
N ILE A 145 -7.13 -3.29 0.99
CA ILE A 145 -6.44 -2.31 1.81
C ILE A 145 -7.50 -1.54 2.60
N LYS A 146 -7.38 -1.51 3.93
CA LYS A 146 -8.27 -0.77 4.82
C LYS A 146 -7.50 0.29 5.57
N TYR A 147 -8.06 1.48 5.60
CA TYR A 147 -7.53 2.65 6.31
C TYR A 147 -8.41 2.98 7.49
N SER A 148 -7.80 3.29 8.62
CA SER A 148 -8.53 3.66 9.83
C SER A 148 -7.69 4.54 10.76
N GLN A 149 -8.32 5.00 11.86
CA GLN A 149 -7.66 5.85 12.85
C GLN A 149 -7.06 7.12 12.23
N PHE A 150 -7.85 7.83 11.43
CA PHE A 150 -7.43 9.07 10.79
C PHE A 150 -7.10 10.13 11.83
N LYS A 151 -5.98 10.85 11.64
CA LYS A 151 -5.57 11.99 12.45
C LYS A 151 -5.28 13.19 11.57
N ASP A 152 -5.61 14.37 12.09
CA ASP A 152 -5.22 15.62 11.46
C ASP A 152 -3.79 15.95 11.85
N ILE A 153 -2.90 16.05 10.87
CA ILE A 153 -1.48 16.30 11.00
C ILE A 153 -1.14 17.45 10.07
N GLU A 154 -0.85 18.63 10.62
CA GLU A 154 -0.50 19.83 9.86
C GLU A 154 -1.42 20.08 8.66
N HIS A 155 -2.73 20.14 8.93
CA HIS A 155 -3.79 20.35 7.91
C HIS A 155 -4.03 19.20 6.93
N GLN A 156 -3.40 18.06 7.13
CA GLN A 156 -3.65 16.84 6.34
C GLN A 156 -4.27 15.77 7.23
N LYS A 157 -5.37 15.17 6.76
CA LYS A 157 -5.97 14.02 7.43
C LYS A 157 -5.34 12.74 6.87
N LEU A 158 -4.52 12.06 7.69
CA LEU A 158 -3.77 10.86 7.32
C LEU A 158 -4.25 9.65 8.11
N PRO A 159 -4.31 8.45 7.51
CA PRO A 159 -4.59 7.22 8.24
C PRO A 159 -3.40 6.88 9.14
N THR A 160 -3.66 6.50 10.38
CA THR A 160 -2.62 6.00 11.28
C THR A 160 -2.64 4.49 11.43
N GLN A 161 -3.60 3.82 10.82
CA GLN A 161 -3.63 2.37 10.68
C GLN A 161 -3.98 1.97 9.26
N ILE A 162 -3.14 1.12 8.67
CA ILE A 162 -3.32 0.51 7.35
C ILE A 162 -3.33 -1.01 7.54
N LYS A 163 -4.37 -1.69 7.07
CA LYS A 163 -4.43 -3.14 7.02
C LYS A 163 -4.46 -3.59 5.57
N ILE A 164 -3.60 -4.54 5.24
CA ILE A 164 -3.45 -5.08 3.90
C ILE A 164 -3.73 -6.58 3.98
N SER A 165 -4.62 -7.08 3.15
CA SER A 165 -4.87 -8.50 2.99
C SER A 165 -4.71 -8.85 1.52
N PHE A 166 -3.83 -9.78 1.23
CA PHE A 166 -3.68 -10.37 -0.09
C PHE A 166 -4.08 -11.83 -0.02
N LYS A 167 -4.85 -12.27 -0.99
CA LYS A 167 -5.30 -13.65 -1.13
C LYS A 167 -5.20 -14.06 -2.59
N ASP A 168 -4.50 -15.15 -2.84
CA ASP A 168 -4.53 -15.91 -4.10
C ASP A 168 -5.08 -17.33 -3.87
N LYS A 169 -4.91 -18.22 -4.83
CA LYS A 169 -5.38 -19.62 -4.74
C LYS A 169 -4.64 -20.44 -3.69
N ALA A 170 -3.40 -20.09 -3.37
CA ALA A 170 -2.49 -20.85 -2.54
C ALA A 170 -2.14 -20.14 -1.24
N ASN A 171 -2.08 -18.81 -1.23
CA ASN A 171 -1.51 -18.03 -0.15
C ASN A 171 -2.50 -17.01 0.42
N LYS A 172 -2.36 -16.75 1.71
CA LYS A 172 -3.03 -15.64 2.38
C LYS A 172 -2.02 -14.85 3.20
N ILE A 173 -1.82 -13.59 2.82
CA ILE A 173 -0.94 -12.66 3.49
C ILE A 173 -1.78 -11.57 4.15
N ASN A 174 -1.58 -11.33 5.42
CA ASN A 174 -2.15 -10.19 6.12
C ASN A 174 -1.01 -9.35 6.70
N ALA A 175 -1.06 -8.06 6.46
CA ALA A 175 -0.11 -7.12 7.03
C ALA A 175 -0.85 -5.95 7.67
N SER A 176 -0.24 -5.34 8.68
CA SER A 176 -0.74 -4.08 9.20
C SER A 176 0.41 -3.13 9.54
N ILE A 177 0.16 -1.86 9.30
CA ILE A 177 1.05 -0.75 9.62
C ILE A 177 0.30 0.14 10.60
N THR A 178 0.92 0.45 11.74
CA THR A 178 0.37 1.41 12.70
C THR A 178 1.40 2.50 12.92
N PHE A 179 1.02 3.74 12.60
CA PHE A 179 1.86 4.92 12.81
C PHE A 179 1.62 5.48 14.22
N GLY A 180 2.68 5.63 14.99
CA GLY A 180 2.65 6.26 16.30
C GLY A 180 2.76 7.78 16.18
N LYS A 181 3.98 8.30 16.23
CA LYS A 181 4.26 9.72 16.00
C LYS A 181 4.45 9.98 14.51
N THR A 182 3.71 10.94 13.99
CA THR A 182 3.81 11.38 12.59
C THR A 182 4.02 12.90 12.59
N THR A 183 4.94 13.37 11.75
CA THR A 183 5.23 14.79 11.51
C THR A 183 5.36 15.03 10.03
N VAL A 184 4.94 16.18 9.56
CA VAL A 184 5.17 16.65 8.19
C VAL A 184 6.23 17.74 8.28
N ASN A 185 7.31 17.64 7.50
CA ASN A 185 8.31 18.68 7.39
C ASN A 185 7.90 19.60 6.23
N GLN A 186 7.94 20.89 6.49
CA GLN A 186 7.78 21.92 5.46
C GLN A 186 9.10 22.13 4.71
#